data_a0fb78331dc4e0a0ff77a72316fd400a
#
_entry.id   a0fb78331dc4e0a0ff77a72316fd400a
#
_cell.length_a   1.000
_cell.length_b   1.000
_cell.length_c   1.000
_cell.angle_alpha   90.00
_cell.angle_beta   90.00
_cell.angle_gamma   90.00
#
_symmetry.space_group_name_H-M   'P 1'
#
loop_
_entity.id
_entity.type
_entity.pdbx_description
1 polymer ?
#
loop_
_entity_poly.entity_id
_entity_poly.type
_entity_poly.pdbx_seq_one_letter_code
_entity_poly.pdbx_strand_id
1 'polypeptide(L)'
;MFKLAWPVVLSEIGWMMMGVVDTIMVGRVSPEAIGGVSVGSVLHFTVAVFGMGVLLGLDTLVSQAFGGRRLDECHAWLLHGVYLSVGLLVPLTFLLLLFLPFLPAWGVHPAVLREAIPYFKALIWGLLPLLLFCSFRRYLQAMNQVKPILFAMISANLMNAFGNWVLIFGKLGAPAMGAEGAGWSTTLSRVYMMTVLLVAIVWHESRERTGLWQTPLKLEPARIGRLLQLGCPAAMQITLEVGVFAAATALAGRLTPVALAAHQIAMQVASLTFMVPLGMASAGAVRVGQALGRHDPKAAEHSGWMALMLGAGFMGLAGLGLVFMPEFIMRIFTIDASVISLGFSLLLLAAVFQLFDGLQVVATGILRGTGDTRTPMVCNLIGHWLIGLPIGYVFCFPLGWGVFGLWIGLSLSLILVGVVLVGVWSRRVVSLKKTWSAAVIS
;
A
#
# COMPACT_ATOMS: atom_id res chain seq x y z
N MET A 1 -15.22 -13.37 6.68
CA MET A 1 -14.14 -12.83 5.81
C MET A 1 -14.67 -11.79 4.85
N PHE A 2 -15.58 -12.12 3.95
CA PHE A 2 -16.06 -11.24 2.88
C PHE A 2 -16.61 -9.88 3.36
N LYS A 3 -17.43 -9.84 4.43
CA LYS A 3 -17.98 -8.59 5.00
C LYS A 3 -16.90 -7.57 5.46
N LEU A 4 -15.74 -8.05 5.83
CA LEU A 4 -14.61 -7.19 6.19
C LEU A 4 -13.74 -6.84 4.97
N ALA A 5 -13.47 -7.82 4.11
CA ALA A 5 -12.56 -7.66 2.97
C ALA A 5 -13.11 -6.67 1.93
N TRP A 6 -14.40 -6.76 1.57
CA TRP A 6 -14.97 -5.94 0.50
C TRP A 6 -14.85 -4.43 0.72
N PRO A 7 -15.24 -3.86 1.90
CA PRO A 7 -15.05 -2.44 2.14
C PRO A 7 -13.60 -2.00 2.18
N VAL A 8 -12.69 -2.90 2.63
CA VAL A 8 -11.25 -2.62 2.65
C VAL A 8 -10.70 -2.58 1.23
N VAL A 9 -11.06 -3.55 0.38
CA VAL A 9 -10.70 -3.56 -1.05
C VAL A 9 -11.17 -2.28 -1.76
N LEU A 10 -12.42 -1.88 -1.56
CA LEU A 10 -12.94 -0.63 -2.14
C LEU A 10 -12.14 0.59 -1.64
N SER A 11 -11.69 0.56 -0.39
CA SER A 11 -10.86 1.64 0.15
C SER A 11 -9.47 1.69 -0.48
N GLU A 12 -8.85 0.53 -0.82
CA GLU A 12 -7.57 0.50 -1.54
C GLU A 12 -7.74 1.03 -2.97
N ILE A 13 -8.80 0.61 -3.67
CA ILE A 13 -9.13 1.15 -5.01
C ILE A 13 -9.36 2.67 -4.94
N GLY A 14 -10.12 3.14 -3.94
CA GLY A 14 -10.36 4.56 -3.73
C GLY A 14 -9.07 5.36 -3.50
N TRP A 15 -8.10 4.77 -2.82
CA TRP A 15 -6.77 5.37 -2.64
C TRP A 15 -6.06 5.60 -3.98
N MET A 16 -6.06 4.59 -4.85
CA MET A 16 -5.46 4.68 -6.18
C MET A 16 -6.19 5.71 -7.06
N MET A 17 -7.53 5.74 -7.00
CA MET A 17 -8.34 6.65 -7.79
C MET A 17 -8.06 8.13 -7.52
N MET A 18 -7.70 8.50 -6.29
CA MET A 18 -7.33 9.88 -5.95
C MET A 18 -6.15 10.37 -6.79
N GLY A 19 -5.09 9.56 -6.91
CA GLY A 19 -3.93 9.90 -7.76
C GLY A 19 -4.28 9.97 -9.25
N VAL A 20 -5.19 9.11 -9.72
CA VAL A 20 -5.68 9.14 -11.11
C VAL A 20 -6.45 10.44 -11.39
N VAL A 21 -7.33 10.85 -10.48
CA VAL A 21 -8.09 12.11 -10.60
C VAL A 21 -7.14 13.32 -10.64
N ASP A 22 -6.16 13.36 -9.74
CA ASP A 22 -5.14 14.42 -9.73
C ASP A 22 -4.45 14.52 -11.09
N THR A 23 -3.98 13.40 -11.63
CA THR A 23 -3.26 13.35 -12.91
C THR A 23 -4.15 13.80 -14.09
N ILE A 24 -5.40 13.35 -14.14
CA ILE A 24 -6.35 13.74 -15.20
C ILE A 24 -6.63 15.24 -15.17
N MET A 25 -6.80 15.81 -13.97
CA MET A 25 -7.15 17.22 -13.84
C MET A 25 -5.95 18.13 -14.11
N VAL A 26 -4.77 17.78 -13.60
CA VAL A 26 -3.52 18.51 -13.88
C VAL A 26 -3.12 18.40 -15.35
N GLY A 27 -3.44 17.29 -16.01
CA GLY A 27 -3.20 17.08 -17.43
C GLY A 27 -3.90 18.07 -18.37
N ARG A 28 -4.90 18.78 -17.85
CA ARG A 28 -5.59 19.87 -18.59
C ARG A 28 -4.90 21.23 -18.43
N VAL A 29 -3.85 21.32 -17.62
CA VAL A 29 -3.10 22.57 -17.41
C VAL A 29 -1.91 22.61 -18.36
N SER A 30 -0.96 21.68 -18.21
CA SER A 30 0.19 21.58 -19.11
C SER A 30 0.90 20.21 -18.96
N PRO A 31 1.70 19.77 -19.96
CA PRO A 31 2.54 18.59 -19.84
C PRO A 31 3.57 18.70 -18.71
N GLU A 32 4.12 19.89 -18.47
CA GLU A 32 5.09 20.16 -17.41
C GLU A 32 4.45 19.95 -16.03
N ALA A 33 3.18 20.33 -15.87
CA ALA A 33 2.42 20.14 -14.64
C ALA A 33 2.19 18.63 -14.34
N ILE A 34 1.89 17.80 -15.36
CA ILE A 34 1.82 16.34 -15.23
C ILE A 34 3.17 15.81 -14.74
N GLY A 35 4.27 16.22 -15.37
CA GLY A 35 5.60 15.85 -14.98
C GLY A 35 5.91 16.24 -13.53
N GLY A 36 5.53 17.46 -13.14
CA GLY A 36 5.69 18.00 -11.79
C GLY A 36 4.96 17.18 -10.73
N VAL A 37 3.68 16.87 -10.96
CA VAL A 37 2.87 16.01 -10.08
C VAL A 37 3.46 14.61 -9.99
N SER A 38 3.89 14.03 -11.12
CA SER A 38 4.48 12.69 -11.14
C SER A 38 5.75 12.61 -10.30
N VAL A 39 6.71 13.53 -10.52
CA VAL A 39 7.97 13.57 -9.77
C VAL A 39 7.71 13.83 -8.28
N GLY A 40 6.89 14.82 -7.95
CA GLY A 40 6.57 15.17 -6.56
C GLY A 40 5.84 14.06 -5.83
N SER A 41 4.90 13.37 -6.48
CA SER A 41 4.16 12.24 -5.91
C SER A 41 5.07 11.06 -5.61
N VAL A 42 5.92 10.66 -6.55
CA VAL A 42 6.85 9.52 -6.36
C VAL A 42 7.78 9.77 -5.19
N LEU A 43 8.37 10.96 -5.10
CA LEU A 43 9.27 11.32 -4.01
C LEU A 43 8.57 11.31 -2.65
N HIS A 44 7.41 11.96 -2.58
CA HIS A 44 6.62 11.99 -1.35
C HIS A 44 6.19 10.57 -0.95
N PHE A 45 5.70 9.77 -1.91
CA PHE A 45 5.21 8.41 -1.64
C PHE A 45 6.33 7.49 -1.15
N THR A 46 7.53 7.59 -1.72
CA THR A 46 8.68 6.76 -1.31
C THR A 46 9.01 6.91 0.18
N VAL A 47 8.87 8.12 0.73
CA VAL A 47 9.10 8.36 2.16
C VAL A 47 7.85 8.06 2.99
N ALA A 48 6.67 8.48 2.51
CA ALA A 48 5.41 8.30 3.23
C ALA A 48 5.04 6.82 3.40
N VAL A 49 5.35 5.97 2.40
CA VAL A 49 5.06 4.53 2.45
C VAL A 49 5.79 3.84 3.59
N PHE A 50 7.00 4.28 3.92
CA PHE A 50 7.73 3.77 5.08
C PHE A 50 6.98 4.11 6.39
N GLY A 51 6.56 5.37 6.56
CA GLY A 51 5.77 5.79 7.72
C GLY A 51 4.44 5.03 7.85
N MET A 52 3.71 4.88 6.75
CA MET A 52 2.48 4.08 6.70
C MET A 52 2.75 2.61 7.04
N GLY A 53 3.87 2.05 6.56
CA GLY A 53 4.30 0.68 6.84
C GLY A 53 4.61 0.44 8.31
N VAL A 54 5.25 1.41 9.00
CA VAL A 54 5.50 1.31 10.45
C VAL A 54 4.20 1.19 11.23
N LEU A 55 3.15 1.89 10.82
CA LEU A 55 1.84 1.83 11.46
C LEU A 55 1.07 0.52 11.23
N LEU A 56 1.53 -0.36 10.31
CA LEU A 56 0.96 -1.71 10.14
C LEU A 56 1.12 -2.59 11.38
N GLY A 57 2.02 -2.25 12.31
CA GLY A 57 2.11 -2.93 13.61
C GLY A 57 0.80 -2.88 14.40
N LEU A 58 -0.03 -1.85 14.19
CA LEU A 58 -1.35 -1.73 14.80
C LEU A 58 -2.32 -2.84 14.35
N ASP A 59 -2.22 -3.34 13.11
CA ASP A 59 -3.07 -4.43 12.61
C ASP A 59 -2.98 -5.65 13.53
N THR A 60 -1.76 -6.01 13.97
CA THR A 60 -1.51 -7.13 14.85
C THR A 60 -1.98 -6.83 16.28
N LEU A 61 -1.49 -5.72 16.84
CA LEU A 61 -1.66 -5.44 18.26
C LEU A 61 -3.11 -5.14 18.63
N VAL A 62 -3.78 -4.30 17.83
CA VAL A 62 -5.18 -3.96 18.08
C VAL A 62 -6.10 -5.15 17.79
N SER A 63 -5.86 -5.92 16.71
CA SER A 63 -6.72 -7.06 16.39
C SER A 63 -6.60 -8.19 17.43
N GLN A 64 -5.41 -8.46 17.95
CA GLN A 64 -5.21 -9.44 19.02
C GLN A 64 -5.83 -8.95 20.34
N ALA A 65 -5.68 -7.68 20.70
CA ALA A 65 -6.33 -7.11 21.87
C ALA A 65 -7.85 -7.18 21.76
N PHE A 66 -8.40 -6.78 20.61
CA PHE A 66 -9.85 -6.85 20.34
C PHE A 66 -10.39 -8.28 20.35
N GLY A 67 -9.65 -9.22 19.77
CA GLY A 67 -9.98 -10.64 19.83
C GLY A 67 -10.04 -11.17 21.26
N GLY A 68 -9.13 -10.74 22.12
CA GLY A 68 -9.09 -11.05 23.56
C GLY A 68 -10.06 -10.27 24.42
N ARG A 69 -10.95 -9.44 23.81
CA ARG A 69 -11.91 -8.58 24.51
C ARG A 69 -11.25 -7.56 25.47
N ARG A 70 -10.03 -7.16 25.21
CA ARG A 70 -9.27 -6.18 25.99
C ARG A 70 -9.36 -4.82 25.31
N LEU A 71 -10.49 -4.14 25.46
CA LEU A 71 -10.78 -2.87 24.81
C LEU A 71 -9.85 -1.73 25.30
N ASP A 72 -9.50 -1.74 26.57
CA ASP A 72 -8.50 -0.85 27.19
C ASP A 72 -7.16 -0.91 26.45
N GLU A 73 -6.69 -2.12 26.10
CA GLU A 73 -5.48 -2.28 25.29
C GLU A 73 -5.66 -1.77 23.85
N CYS A 74 -6.85 -1.97 23.25
CA CYS A 74 -7.11 -1.42 21.92
C CYS A 74 -6.96 0.10 21.91
N HIS A 75 -7.50 0.76 22.93
CA HIS A 75 -7.41 2.23 23.08
C HIS A 75 -5.97 2.68 23.38
N ALA A 76 -5.27 1.96 24.24
CA ALA A 76 -3.86 2.23 24.50
C ALA A 76 -3.00 2.11 23.23
N TRP A 77 -3.24 1.09 22.37
CA TRP A 77 -2.54 0.95 21.09
C TRP A 77 -2.90 2.07 20.11
N LEU A 78 -4.17 2.52 20.06
CA LEU A 78 -4.56 3.69 19.26
C LEU A 78 -3.76 4.93 19.69
N LEU A 79 -3.70 5.21 20.98
CA LEU A 79 -2.98 6.36 21.53
C LEU A 79 -1.48 6.31 21.18
N HIS A 80 -0.86 5.12 21.31
CA HIS A 80 0.54 4.95 20.95
C HIS A 80 0.77 5.01 19.43
N GLY A 81 -0.23 4.63 18.62
CA GLY A 81 -0.24 4.87 17.17
C GLY A 81 -0.23 6.37 16.84
N VAL A 82 -1.00 7.17 17.57
CA VAL A 82 -0.99 8.64 17.44
C VAL A 82 0.37 9.22 17.84
N TYR A 83 0.92 8.82 18.99
CA TYR A 83 2.25 9.26 19.42
C TYR A 83 3.34 8.89 18.40
N LEU A 84 3.27 7.68 17.88
CA LEU A 84 4.22 7.23 16.85
C LEU A 84 4.06 8.02 15.55
N SER A 85 2.83 8.35 15.13
CA SER A 85 2.58 9.19 13.96
C SER A 85 3.18 10.57 14.10
N VAL A 86 3.06 11.20 15.29
CA VAL A 86 3.67 12.50 15.59
C VAL A 86 5.20 12.37 15.67
N GLY A 87 5.71 11.31 16.29
CA GLY A 87 7.15 11.05 16.38
C GLY A 87 7.81 10.81 15.02
N LEU A 88 7.14 10.13 14.10
CA LEU A 88 7.61 9.87 12.74
C LEU A 88 7.58 11.12 11.85
N LEU A 89 6.75 12.12 12.18
CA LEU A 89 6.65 13.34 11.39
C LEU A 89 8.01 14.03 11.21
N VAL A 90 8.78 14.18 12.29
CA VAL A 90 10.06 14.89 12.26
C VAL A 90 11.08 14.22 11.35
N PRO A 91 11.44 12.93 11.53
CA PRO A 91 12.43 12.29 10.69
C PRO A 91 11.97 12.15 9.23
N LEU A 92 10.69 11.87 8.97
CA LEU A 92 10.18 11.73 7.62
C LEU A 92 10.11 13.09 6.89
N THR A 93 9.69 14.17 7.58
CA THR A 93 9.73 15.52 7.00
C THR A 93 11.18 15.95 6.72
N PHE A 94 12.11 15.68 7.63
CA PHE A 94 13.52 15.95 7.40
C PHE A 94 14.02 15.22 6.16
N LEU A 95 13.69 13.93 6.01
CA LEU A 95 14.08 13.14 4.84
C LEU A 95 13.46 13.70 3.54
N LEU A 96 12.18 14.10 3.56
CA LEU A 96 11.54 14.75 2.41
C LEU A 96 12.23 16.06 2.04
N LEU A 97 12.55 16.90 3.00
CA LEU A 97 13.25 18.17 2.75
C LEU A 97 14.67 17.96 2.24
N LEU A 98 15.31 16.86 2.67
CA LEU A 98 16.66 16.51 2.21
C LEU A 98 16.70 16.18 0.70
N PHE A 99 15.62 15.70 0.11
CA PHE A 99 15.55 15.43 -1.33
C PHE A 99 15.44 16.70 -2.19
N LEU A 100 14.90 17.80 -1.66
CA LEU A 100 14.65 19.03 -2.44
C LEU A 100 15.89 19.59 -3.15
N PRO A 101 17.05 19.75 -2.49
CA PRO A 101 18.24 20.32 -3.14
C PRO A 101 18.85 19.38 -4.20
N PHE A 102 18.55 18.08 -4.15
CA PHE A 102 19.09 17.11 -5.11
C PHE A 102 18.24 16.97 -6.38
N LEU A 103 16.99 17.42 -6.37
CA LEU A 103 16.09 17.34 -7.53
C LEU A 103 16.67 17.89 -8.83
N PRO A 104 17.33 19.07 -8.84
CA PRO A 104 17.96 19.58 -10.06
C PRO A 104 19.10 18.70 -10.55
N ALA A 105 19.85 18.06 -9.64
CA ALA A 105 20.98 17.20 -9.99
C ALA A 105 20.56 15.86 -10.62
N TRP A 106 19.30 15.49 -10.53
CA TRP A 106 18.76 14.26 -11.13
C TRP A 106 18.40 14.39 -12.60
N GLY A 107 18.73 15.52 -13.23
CA GLY A 107 18.48 15.75 -14.66
C GLY A 107 17.00 16.01 -15.01
N VAL A 108 16.17 16.35 -14.03
CA VAL A 108 14.78 16.73 -14.28
C VAL A 108 14.74 18.09 -14.98
N HIS A 109 13.94 18.20 -16.04
CA HIS A 109 13.84 19.43 -16.83
C HIS A 109 13.40 20.62 -15.95
N PRO A 110 14.03 21.82 -16.07
CA PRO A 110 13.73 22.98 -15.23
C PRO A 110 12.27 23.41 -15.19
N ALA A 111 11.55 23.26 -16.31
CA ALA A 111 10.12 23.56 -16.37
C ALA A 111 9.29 22.61 -15.51
N VAL A 112 9.64 21.32 -15.47
CA VAL A 112 8.99 20.32 -14.61
C VAL A 112 9.30 20.59 -13.13
N LEU A 113 10.55 21.03 -12.82
CA LEU A 113 10.94 21.36 -11.44
C LEU A 113 10.14 22.55 -10.87
N ARG A 114 9.82 23.53 -11.70
CA ARG A 114 8.98 24.68 -11.28
C ARG A 114 7.60 24.24 -10.79
N GLU A 115 7.03 23.21 -11.38
CA GLU A 115 5.75 22.64 -10.99
C GLU A 115 5.91 21.60 -9.83
N ALA A 116 6.97 20.79 -9.87
CA ALA A 116 7.21 19.72 -8.90
C ALA A 116 7.50 20.25 -7.48
N ILE A 117 8.29 21.29 -7.33
CA ILE A 117 8.70 21.78 -6.02
C ILE A 117 7.54 22.37 -5.20
N PRO A 118 6.68 23.27 -5.74
CA PRO A 118 5.51 23.76 -5.01
C PRO A 118 4.53 22.63 -4.67
N TYR A 119 4.23 21.74 -5.62
CA TYR A 119 3.40 20.56 -5.40
C TYR A 119 3.93 19.69 -4.26
N PHE A 120 5.21 19.35 -4.28
CA PHE A 120 5.87 18.54 -3.26
C PHE A 120 5.82 19.21 -1.88
N LYS A 121 6.08 20.52 -1.81
CA LYS A 121 5.96 21.29 -0.57
C LYS A 121 4.54 21.26 0.01
N ALA A 122 3.51 21.38 -0.85
CA ALA A 122 2.14 21.27 -0.42
C ALA A 122 1.83 19.87 0.17
N LEU A 123 2.37 18.79 -0.42
CA LEU A 123 2.19 17.43 0.09
C LEU A 123 2.86 17.18 1.45
N ILE A 124 3.96 17.87 1.77
CA ILE A 124 4.66 17.72 3.07
C ILE A 124 3.71 18.06 4.23
N TRP A 125 2.88 19.09 4.09
CA TRP A 125 1.88 19.45 5.09
C TRP A 125 0.82 18.37 5.29
N GLY A 126 0.59 17.55 4.29
CA GLY A 126 -0.32 16.41 4.32
C GLY A 126 0.25 15.16 4.98
N LEU A 127 1.53 15.14 5.41
CA LEU A 127 2.18 13.95 5.97
C LEU A 127 1.59 13.55 7.32
N LEU A 128 1.45 14.48 8.26
CA LEU A 128 0.86 14.19 9.58
C LEU A 128 -0.60 13.73 9.48
N PRO A 129 -1.50 14.44 8.76
CA PRO A 129 -2.85 13.94 8.53
C PRO A 129 -2.89 12.55 7.91
N LEU A 130 -1.98 12.23 7.00
CA LEU A 130 -1.87 10.91 6.39
C LEU A 130 -1.51 9.82 7.40
N LEU A 131 -0.50 10.05 8.24
CA LEU A 131 -0.09 9.09 9.27
C LEU A 131 -1.17 8.88 10.33
N LEU A 132 -1.83 9.96 10.76
CA LEU A 132 -2.97 9.87 11.69
C LEU A 132 -4.15 9.13 11.07
N PHE A 133 -4.49 9.42 9.82
CA PHE A 133 -5.50 8.66 9.06
C PHE A 133 -5.16 7.17 9.04
N CYS A 134 -3.89 6.80 8.78
CA CYS A 134 -3.45 5.41 8.79
C CYS A 134 -3.64 4.77 10.18
N SER A 135 -3.25 5.45 11.27
CA SER A 135 -3.45 4.96 12.64
C SER A 135 -4.93 4.72 12.95
N PHE A 136 -5.80 5.69 12.65
CA PHE A 136 -7.24 5.59 12.88
C PHE A 136 -7.88 4.49 12.02
N ARG A 137 -7.45 4.38 10.76
CA ARG A 137 -7.90 3.34 9.84
C ARG A 137 -7.55 1.95 10.37
N ARG A 138 -6.30 1.72 10.81
CA ARG A 138 -5.87 0.42 11.36
C ARG A 138 -6.63 0.06 12.62
N TYR A 139 -6.84 1.00 13.51
CA TYR A 139 -7.63 0.81 14.72
C TYR A 139 -9.08 0.42 14.41
N LEU A 140 -9.80 1.22 13.60
CA LEU A 140 -11.20 0.95 13.23
C LEU A 140 -11.35 -0.37 12.49
N GLN A 141 -10.43 -0.67 11.57
CA GLN A 141 -10.42 -1.91 10.82
C GLN A 141 -10.22 -3.13 11.73
N ALA A 142 -9.29 -3.04 12.70
CA ALA A 142 -9.04 -4.09 13.68
C ALA A 142 -10.25 -4.34 14.61
N MET A 143 -11.07 -3.32 14.83
CA MET A 143 -12.33 -3.40 15.58
C MET A 143 -13.56 -3.73 14.71
N ASN A 144 -13.36 -4.13 13.46
CA ASN A 144 -14.43 -4.42 12.47
C ASN A 144 -15.31 -3.21 12.08
N GLN A 145 -14.86 -1.97 12.37
CA GLN A 145 -15.57 -0.74 12.01
C GLN A 145 -15.10 -0.23 10.65
N VAL A 146 -15.46 -0.94 9.57
CA VAL A 146 -14.97 -0.63 8.21
C VAL A 146 -15.84 0.38 7.43
N LYS A 147 -17.10 0.57 7.85
CA LYS A 147 -18.03 1.50 7.17
C LYS A 147 -17.53 2.96 7.18
N PRO A 148 -17.06 3.52 8.32
CA PRO A 148 -16.49 4.86 8.34
C PRO A 148 -15.27 5.03 7.42
N ILE A 149 -14.44 3.97 7.29
CA ILE A 149 -13.26 3.99 6.42
C ILE A 149 -13.69 4.11 4.96
N LEU A 150 -14.66 3.30 4.53
CA LEU A 150 -15.20 3.35 3.17
C LEU A 150 -15.85 4.70 2.88
N PHE A 151 -16.65 5.22 3.81
CA PHE A 151 -17.26 6.54 3.67
C PHE A 151 -16.20 7.63 3.53
N ALA A 152 -15.19 7.65 4.43
CA ALA A 152 -14.09 8.62 4.37
C ALA A 152 -13.38 8.58 3.01
N MET A 153 -13.14 7.39 2.47
CA MET A 153 -12.43 7.23 1.21
C MET A 153 -13.23 7.70 0.00
N ILE A 154 -14.52 7.32 -0.08
CA ILE A 154 -15.38 7.74 -1.20
C ILE A 154 -15.59 9.25 -1.16
N SER A 155 -15.96 9.81 0.00
CA SER A 155 -16.21 11.25 0.12
C SER A 155 -14.94 12.08 -0.06
N ALA A 156 -13.76 11.57 0.35
CA ALA A 156 -12.49 12.24 0.12
C ALA A 156 -12.12 12.31 -1.37
N ASN A 157 -12.45 11.30 -2.18
CA ASN A 157 -12.26 11.37 -3.62
C ASN A 157 -13.12 12.47 -4.26
N LEU A 158 -14.36 12.62 -3.82
CA LEU A 158 -15.23 13.73 -4.26
C LEU A 158 -14.68 15.08 -3.80
N MET A 159 -14.24 15.18 -2.55
CA MET A 159 -13.61 16.36 -1.98
C MET A 159 -12.33 16.74 -2.73
N ASN A 160 -11.50 15.75 -3.07
CA ASN A 160 -10.28 15.95 -3.85
C ASN A 160 -10.60 16.44 -5.27
N ALA A 161 -11.55 15.82 -5.97
CA ALA A 161 -11.97 16.26 -7.30
C ALA A 161 -12.51 17.70 -7.26
N PHE A 162 -13.33 18.04 -6.26
CA PHE A 162 -13.84 19.39 -6.05
C PHE A 162 -12.71 20.37 -5.72
N GLY A 163 -11.82 20.03 -4.77
CA GLY A 163 -10.66 20.85 -4.41
C GLY A 163 -9.72 21.09 -5.60
N ASN A 164 -9.47 20.06 -6.40
CA ASN A 164 -8.72 20.17 -7.65
C ASN A 164 -9.40 21.16 -8.63
N TRP A 165 -10.71 21.05 -8.80
CA TRP A 165 -11.44 21.98 -9.67
C TRP A 165 -11.33 23.44 -9.19
N VAL A 166 -11.37 23.67 -7.87
CA VAL A 166 -11.25 25.02 -7.30
C VAL A 166 -9.80 25.51 -7.40
N LEU A 167 -8.82 24.75 -6.94
CA LEU A 167 -7.44 25.22 -6.72
C LEU A 167 -6.59 25.14 -7.99
N ILE A 168 -6.75 24.11 -8.83
CA ILE A 168 -5.99 23.99 -10.08
C ILE A 168 -6.43 25.09 -11.05
N PHE A 169 -7.75 25.27 -11.22
CA PHE A 169 -8.31 26.14 -12.26
C PHE A 169 -8.72 27.53 -11.74
N GLY A 170 -8.55 27.83 -10.45
CA GLY A 170 -8.88 29.15 -9.89
C GLY A 170 -10.36 29.46 -9.91
N LYS A 171 -11.21 28.52 -9.47
CA LYS A 171 -12.66 28.73 -9.42
C LYS A 171 -13.10 29.25 -8.05
N LEU A 172 -14.33 29.77 -7.95
CA LEU A 172 -14.93 30.31 -6.73
C LEU A 172 -14.10 31.44 -6.06
N GLY A 173 -13.32 32.19 -6.84
CA GLY A 173 -12.49 33.29 -6.31
C GLY A 173 -11.11 32.87 -5.79
N ALA A 174 -10.77 31.59 -5.84
CA ALA A 174 -9.42 31.11 -5.52
C ALA A 174 -8.44 31.42 -6.67
N PRO A 175 -7.13 31.63 -6.37
CA PRO A 175 -6.12 31.76 -7.42
C PRO A 175 -5.94 30.43 -8.16
N ALA A 176 -5.64 30.50 -9.47
CA ALA A 176 -5.26 29.34 -10.24
C ALA A 176 -3.83 28.91 -9.87
N MET A 177 -3.67 27.77 -9.19
CA MET A 177 -2.40 27.32 -8.63
C MET A 177 -1.76 26.17 -9.45
N GLY A 178 -2.42 25.68 -10.51
CA GLY A 178 -1.88 24.59 -11.34
C GLY A 178 -1.54 23.33 -10.52
N ALA A 179 -0.34 22.79 -10.71
CA ALA A 179 0.10 21.59 -9.99
C ALA A 179 0.14 21.78 -8.48
N GLU A 180 0.55 22.94 -7.97
CA GLU A 180 0.54 23.24 -6.54
C GLU A 180 -0.87 23.11 -5.94
N GLY A 181 -1.90 23.56 -6.69
CA GLY A 181 -3.31 23.43 -6.32
C GLY A 181 -3.74 21.97 -6.11
N ALA A 182 -3.25 21.05 -6.96
CA ALA A 182 -3.47 19.62 -6.77
C ALA A 182 -2.81 19.11 -5.46
N GLY A 183 -1.61 19.57 -5.14
CA GLY A 183 -0.93 19.23 -3.89
C GLY A 183 -1.71 19.67 -2.65
N TRP A 184 -2.23 20.89 -2.67
CA TRP A 184 -3.09 21.41 -1.58
C TRP A 184 -4.43 20.68 -1.50
N SER A 185 -5.05 20.35 -2.63
CA SER A 185 -6.29 19.57 -2.65
C SER A 185 -6.09 18.18 -2.04
N THR A 186 -5.01 17.49 -2.39
CA THR A 186 -4.64 16.19 -1.80
C THR A 186 -4.37 16.32 -0.30
N THR A 187 -3.69 17.37 0.13
CA THR A 187 -3.43 17.64 1.57
C THR A 187 -4.73 17.90 2.34
N LEU A 188 -5.62 18.72 1.81
CA LEU A 188 -6.94 18.96 2.41
C LEU A 188 -7.79 17.68 2.47
N SER A 189 -7.73 16.84 1.45
CA SER A 189 -8.40 15.54 1.42
C SER A 189 -7.87 14.59 2.50
N ARG A 190 -6.56 14.62 2.79
CA ARG A 190 -5.95 13.85 3.90
C ARG A 190 -6.41 14.36 5.26
N VAL A 191 -6.48 15.68 5.45
CA VAL A 191 -7.04 16.30 6.66
C VAL A 191 -8.50 15.89 6.82
N TYR A 192 -9.29 15.95 5.76
CA TYR A 192 -10.68 15.52 5.75
C TYR A 192 -10.81 14.03 6.15
N MET A 193 -10.08 13.13 5.52
CA MET A 193 -10.10 11.69 5.84
C MET A 193 -9.75 11.44 7.31
N MET A 194 -8.68 12.07 7.81
CA MET A 194 -8.28 11.98 9.21
C MET A 194 -9.41 12.43 10.14
N THR A 195 -10.03 13.58 9.83
CA THR A 195 -11.11 14.17 10.64
C THR A 195 -12.35 13.28 10.66
N VAL A 196 -12.75 12.73 9.50
CA VAL A 196 -13.89 11.80 9.40
C VAL A 196 -13.67 10.56 10.27
N LEU A 197 -12.47 9.96 10.24
CA LEU A 197 -12.20 8.79 11.08
C LEU A 197 -12.10 9.15 12.56
N LEU A 198 -11.54 10.30 12.90
CA LEU A 198 -11.54 10.79 14.29
C LEU A 198 -12.95 11.00 14.82
N VAL A 199 -13.82 11.65 14.03
CA VAL A 199 -15.24 11.83 14.38
C VAL A 199 -15.94 10.47 14.52
N ALA A 200 -15.64 9.52 13.65
CA ALA A 200 -16.21 8.17 13.75
C ALA A 200 -15.78 7.45 15.05
N ILE A 201 -14.51 7.59 15.46
CA ILE A 201 -14.00 7.03 16.72
C ILE A 201 -14.71 7.68 17.92
N VAL A 202 -14.78 9.00 17.95
CA VAL A 202 -15.46 9.76 19.01
C VAL A 202 -16.95 9.41 19.09
N TRP A 203 -17.61 9.32 17.94
CA TRP A 203 -19.02 8.97 17.87
C TRP A 203 -19.29 7.53 18.34
N HIS A 204 -18.44 6.57 17.98
CA HIS A 204 -18.53 5.19 18.45
C HIS A 204 -18.36 5.15 19.98
N GLU A 205 -17.37 5.83 20.53
CA GLU A 205 -17.15 5.93 21.97
C GLU A 205 -18.34 6.57 22.70
N SER A 206 -18.92 7.64 22.15
CA SER A 206 -20.08 8.31 22.77
C SER A 206 -21.32 7.43 22.86
N ARG A 207 -21.46 6.46 21.91
CA ARG A 207 -22.57 5.51 21.88
C ARG A 207 -22.32 4.27 22.72
N GLU A 208 -21.15 3.64 22.55
CA GLU A 208 -20.86 2.32 23.12
C GLU A 208 -20.14 2.42 24.46
N ARG A 209 -19.58 3.59 24.80
CA ARG A 209 -18.86 3.88 26.06
C ARG A 209 -17.81 2.81 26.34
N THR A 210 -16.96 2.56 25.38
CA THR A 210 -15.94 1.50 25.41
C THR A 210 -14.78 1.79 26.36
N GLY A 211 -14.73 3.01 26.94
CA GLY A 211 -13.70 3.43 27.91
C GLY A 211 -12.51 4.17 27.29
N LEU A 212 -12.63 4.63 26.05
CA LEU A 212 -11.56 5.39 25.37
C LEU A 212 -11.12 6.62 26.19
N TRP A 213 -12.06 7.37 26.73
CA TRP A 213 -11.78 8.57 27.55
C TRP A 213 -11.13 8.26 28.90
N GLN A 214 -11.19 7.01 29.35
CA GLN A 214 -10.56 6.57 30.60
C GLN A 214 -9.12 6.07 30.36
N THR A 215 -8.71 5.95 29.10
CA THR A 215 -7.37 5.49 28.75
C THR A 215 -6.32 6.52 29.19
N PRO A 216 -5.33 6.13 30.01
CA PRO A 216 -4.30 7.05 30.46
C PRO A 216 -3.51 7.65 29.29
N LEU A 217 -3.38 8.98 29.25
CA LEU A 217 -2.56 9.69 28.25
C LEU A 217 -1.05 9.57 28.56
N LYS A 218 -0.61 8.40 28.99
CA LYS A 218 0.78 8.14 29.34
C LYS A 218 1.51 7.52 28.15
N LEU A 219 2.63 8.14 27.78
CA LEU A 219 3.54 7.54 26.81
C LEU A 219 4.30 6.37 27.47
N GLU A 220 4.11 5.17 26.96
CA GLU A 220 4.83 3.98 27.39
C GLU A 220 5.88 3.59 26.36
N PRO A 221 7.19 3.80 26.62
CA PRO A 221 8.26 3.46 25.67
C PRO A 221 8.23 2.00 25.22
N ALA A 222 7.84 1.08 26.10
CA ALA A 222 7.73 -0.35 25.79
C ALA A 222 6.69 -0.61 24.70
N ARG A 223 5.56 0.09 24.70
CA ARG A 223 4.53 -0.01 23.64
C ARG A 223 5.02 0.57 22.32
N ILE A 224 5.70 1.71 22.35
CA ILE A 224 6.34 2.27 21.13
C ILE A 224 7.39 1.29 20.61
N GLY A 225 8.24 0.74 21.47
CA GLY A 225 9.22 -0.28 21.08
C GLY A 225 8.55 -1.51 20.43
N ARG A 226 7.40 -1.96 20.95
CA ARG A 226 6.65 -3.07 20.36
C ARG A 226 6.04 -2.74 19.00
N LEU A 227 5.49 -1.52 18.84
CA LEU A 227 5.00 -1.03 17.54
C LEU A 227 6.13 -0.96 16.51
N LEU A 228 7.29 -0.44 16.88
CA LEU A 228 8.46 -0.37 16.00
C LEU A 228 9.00 -1.76 15.66
N GLN A 229 9.02 -2.68 16.62
CA GLN A 229 9.48 -4.06 16.41
C GLN A 229 8.66 -4.80 15.33
N LEU A 230 7.35 -4.53 15.26
CA LEU A 230 6.45 -5.11 14.25
C LEU A 230 6.37 -4.23 13.00
N GLY A 231 6.35 -2.92 13.17
CA GLY A 231 6.13 -1.96 12.12
C GLY A 231 7.36 -1.73 11.23
N CYS A 232 8.56 -1.64 11.80
CA CYS A 232 9.76 -1.40 10.98
C CYS A 232 10.04 -2.53 9.96
N PRO A 233 9.96 -3.82 10.32
CA PRO A 233 10.08 -4.87 9.31
C PRO A 233 8.97 -4.83 8.26
N ALA A 234 7.72 -4.51 8.65
CA ALA A 234 6.61 -4.36 7.69
C ALA A 234 6.82 -3.16 6.75
N ALA A 235 7.31 -2.03 7.28
CA ALA A 235 7.68 -0.86 6.49
C ALA A 235 8.81 -1.18 5.50
N MET A 236 9.85 -1.84 5.98
CA MET A 236 10.98 -2.25 5.14
C MET A 236 10.51 -3.20 4.03
N GLN A 237 9.64 -4.17 4.34
CA GLN A 237 9.09 -5.11 3.35
C GLN A 237 8.38 -4.34 2.21
N ILE A 238 7.48 -3.40 2.52
CA ILE A 238 6.76 -2.62 1.50
C ILE A 238 7.73 -1.72 0.73
N THR A 239 8.67 -1.08 1.42
CA THR A 239 9.67 -0.22 0.78
C THR A 239 10.56 -0.99 -0.19
N LEU A 240 10.98 -2.21 0.17
CA LEU A 240 11.74 -3.10 -0.70
C LEU A 240 10.93 -3.53 -1.92
N GLU A 241 9.65 -3.84 -1.72
CA GLU A 241 8.74 -4.25 -2.80
C GLU A 241 8.49 -3.09 -3.78
N VAL A 242 8.11 -1.91 -3.30
CA VAL A 242 7.96 -0.72 -4.15
C VAL A 242 9.28 -0.36 -4.83
N GLY A 243 10.39 -0.47 -4.11
CA GLY A 243 11.73 -0.16 -4.60
C GLY A 243 12.18 -1.05 -5.76
N VAL A 244 11.89 -2.37 -5.73
CA VAL A 244 12.28 -3.27 -6.81
C VAL A 244 11.52 -2.98 -8.10
N PHE A 245 10.23 -2.63 -8.02
CA PHE A 245 9.46 -2.23 -9.19
C PHE A 245 9.93 -0.87 -9.73
N ALA A 246 10.29 0.07 -8.87
CA ALA A 246 10.90 1.33 -9.29
C ALA A 246 12.27 1.11 -9.97
N ALA A 247 13.11 0.22 -9.44
CA ALA A 247 14.37 -0.16 -10.06
C ALA A 247 14.17 -0.83 -11.42
N ALA A 248 13.19 -1.74 -11.54
CA ALA A 248 12.84 -2.37 -12.81
C ALA A 248 12.38 -1.33 -13.85
N THR A 249 11.57 -0.35 -13.44
CA THR A 249 11.14 0.77 -14.30
C THR A 249 12.34 1.61 -14.75
N ALA A 250 13.28 1.91 -13.85
CA ALA A 250 14.49 2.64 -14.19
C ALA A 250 15.39 1.86 -15.18
N LEU A 251 15.48 0.54 -15.04
CA LEU A 251 16.17 -0.33 -16.00
C LEU A 251 15.46 -0.40 -17.35
N ALA A 252 14.13 -0.51 -17.35
CA ALA A 252 13.33 -0.46 -18.60
C ALA A 252 13.51 0.87 -19.33
N GLY A 253 13.70 1.98 -18.61
CA GLY A 253 13.99 3.31 -19.16
C GLY A 253 15.32 3.40 -19.90
N ARG A 254 16.26 2.45 -19.71
CA ARG A 254 17.51 2.36 -20.46
C ARG A 254 17.36 1.64 -21.81
N LEU A 255 16.21 1.06 -22.07
CA LEU A 255 15.88 0.36 -23.31
C LEU A 255 15.30 1.34 -24.34
N THR A 256 14.38 0.86 -25.17
CA THR A 256 13.69 1.69 -26.15
C THR A 256 12.47 2.39 -25.53
N PRO A 257 12.01 3.53 -26.09
CA PRO A 257 10.76 4.18 -25.65
C PRO A 257 9.55 3.22 -25.73
N VAL A 258 9.49 2.34 -26.73
CA VAL A 258 8.44 1.32 -26.90
C VAL A 258 8.47 0.33 -25.74
N ALA A 259 9.67 -0.13 -25.33
CA ALA A 259 9.81 -1.05 -24.19
C ALA A 259 9.37 -0.42 -22.88
N LEU A 260 9.73 0.85 -22.64
CA LEU A 260 9.31 1.58 -21.45
C LEU A 260 7.78 1.79 -21.43
N ALA A 261 7.19 2.18 -22.58
CA ALA A 261 5.76 2.39 -22.68
C ALA A 261 4.97 1.09 -22.42
N ALA A 262 5.39 -0.03 -23.03
CA ALA A 262 4.77 -1.34 -22.81
C ALA A 262 4.91 -1.78 -21.34
N HIS A 263 6.09 -1.57 -20.73
CA HIS A 263 6.34 -1.85 -19.31
C HIS A 263 5.39 -1.03 -18.41
N GLN A 264 5.25 0.27 -18.66
CA GLN A 264 4.39 1.15 -17.85
C GLN A 264 2.92 0.74 -17.91
N ILE A 265 2.42 0.42 -19.12
CA ILE A 265 1.03 -0.05 -19.28
C ILE A 265 0.82 -1.36 -18.51
N ALA A 266 1.71 -2.35 -18.68
CA ALA A 266 1.61 -3.63 -18.00
C ALA A 266 1.69 -3.48 -16.48
N MET A 267 2.57 -2.60 -15.96
CA MET A 267 2.66 -2.26 -14.54
C MET A 267 1.39 -1.60 -14.01
N GLN A 268 0.77 -0.69 -14.78
CA GLN A 268 -0.47 -0.05 -14.38
C GLN A 268 -1.62 -1.06 -14.25
N VAL A 269 -1.72 -2.00 -15.20
CA VAL A 269 -2.72 -3.08 -15.18
C VAL A 269 -2.49 -4.00 -13.98
N ALA A 270 -1.24 -4.42 -13.74
CA ALA A 270 -0.89 -5.25 -12.58
C ALA A 270 -1.19 -4.53 -11.25
N SER A 271 -0.86 -3.25 -11.14
CA SER A 271 -1.14 -2.44 -9.93
C SER A 271 -2.63 -2.31 -9.64
N LEU A 272 -3.48 -2.19 -10.67
CA LEU A 272 -4.93 -2.09 -10.48
C LEU A 272 -5.50 -3.41 -9.92
N THR A 273 -5.09 -4.54 -10.47
CA THR A 273 -5.54 -5.86 -9.99
C THR A 273 -5.00 -6.18 -8.60
N PHE A 274 -3.79 -5.72 -8.27
CA PHE A 274 -3.13 -5.88 -6.97
C PHE A 274 -3.91 -5.24 -5.80
N MET A 275 -4.72 -4.21 -6.03
CA MET A 275 -5.51 -3.57 -4.97
C MET A 275 -6.45 -4.53 -4.25
N VAL A 276 -6.95 -5.55 -4.95
CA VAL A 276 -7.89 -6.53 -4.37
C VAL A 276 -7.19 -7.47 -3.38
N PRO A 277 -6.11 -8.20 -3.75
CA PRO A 277 -5.39 -9.03 -2.78
C PRO A 277 -4.75 -8.21 -1.65
N LEU A 278 -4.36 -6.95 -1.87
CA LEU A 278 -3.89 -6.06 -0.81
C LEU A 278 -4.98 -5.80 0.26
N GLY A 279 -6.21 -5.55 -0.16
CA GLY A 279 -7.36 -5.44 0.75
C GLY A 279 -7.66 -6.76 1.47
N MET A 280 -7.52 -7.89 0.79
CA MET A 280 -7.68 -9.23 1.40
C MET A 280 -6.56 -9.55 2.39
N ALA A 281 -5.32 -9.16 2.11
CA ALA A 281 -4.18 -9.27 3.03
C ALA A 281 -4.45 -8.53 4.34
N SER A 282 -4.95 -7.31 4.23
CA SER A 282 -5.30 -6.46 5.38
C SER A 282 -6.45 -7.07 6.21
N ALA A 283 -7.51 -7.55 5.55
CA ALA A 283 -8.61 -8.25 6.22
C ALA A 283 -8.15 -9.58 6.84
N GLY A 284 -7.25 -10.30 6.18
CA GLY A 284 -6.64 -11.54 6.65
C GLY A 284 -5.83 -11.32 7.93
N ALA A 285 -4.99 -10.28 7.95
CA ALA A 285 -4.21 -9.90 9.12
C ALA A 285 -5.11 -9.65 10.34
N VAL A 286 -6.20 -8.89 10.16
CA VAL A 286 -7.16 -8.60 11.23
C VAL A 286 -7.85 -9.86 11.73
N ARG A 287 -8.36 -10.72 10.84
CA ARG A 287 -9.09 -11.93 11.24
C ARG A 287 -8.20 -12.96 11.93
N VAL A 288 -7.00 -13.15 11.42
CA VAL A 288 -6.00 -14.03 12.07
C VAL A 288 -5.62 -13.46 13.44
N GLY A 289 -5.34 -12.15 13.53
CA GLY A 289 -5.03 -11.50 14.80
C GLY A 289 -6.16 -11.63 15.82
N GLN A 290 -7.42 -11.37 15.42
CA GLN A 290 -8.59 -11.53 16.29
C GLN A 290 -8.78 -12.98 16.75
N ALA A 291 -8.54 -13.98 15.89
CA ALA A 291 -8.65 -15.39 16.26
C ALA A 291 -7.58 -15.77 17.28
N LEU A 292 -6.35 -15.32 17.10
CA LEU A 292 -5.27 -15.54 18.06
C LEU A 292 -5.54 -14.83 19.39
N GLY A 293 -6.08 -13.62 19.36
CA GLY A 293 -6.48 -12.92 20.58
C GLY A 293 -7.57 -13.65 21.37
N ARG A 294 -8.48 -14.38 20.68
CA ARG A 294 -9.47 -15.28 21.32
C ARG A 294 -8.90 -16.62 21.74
N HIS A 295 -7.64 -16.86 21.51
CA HIS A 295 -7.01 -18.15 21.73
C HIS A 295 -7.65 -19.28 20.90
N ASP A 296 -8.02 -19.01 19.64
CA ASP A 296 -8.64 -19.96 18.72
C ASP A 296 -7.73 -20.21 17.49
N PRO A 297 -6.80 -21.17 17.57
CA PRO A 297 -5.90 -21.46 16.47
C PRO A 297 -6.61 -22.07 15.26
N LYS A 298 -7.75 -22.76 15.44
CA LYS A 298 -8.55 -23.31 14.34
C LYS A 298 -9.20 -22.18 13.52
N ALA A 299 -9.76 -21.17 14.21
CA ALA A 299 -10.31 -19.99 13.53
C ALA A 299 -9.20 -19.17 12.84
N ALA A 300 -8.01 -19.08 13.43
CA ALA A 300 -6.87 -18.41 12.80
C ALA A 300 -6.45 -19.12 11.49
N GLU A 301 -6.28 -20.45 11.54
CA GLU A 301 -6.00 -21.29 10.36
C GLU A 301 -7.05 -21.11 9.27
N HIS A 302 -8.34 -21.29 9.62
CA HIS A 302 -9.44 -21.14 8.68
C HIS A 302 -9.46 -19.75 8.03
N SER A 303 -9.26 -18.70 8.84
CA SER A 303 -9.23 -17.32 8.35
C SER A 303 -8.07 -17.07 7.39
N GLY A 304 -6.88 -17.61 7.69
CA GLY A 304 -5.71 -17.45 6.84
C GLY A 304 -5.87 -18.18 5.49
N TRP A 305 -6.29 -19.44 5.50
CA TRP A 305 -6.53 -20.19 4.27
C TRP A 305 -7.68 -19.60 3.44
N MET A 306 -8.74 -19.14 4.08
CA MET A 306 -9.84 -18.45 3.39
C MET A 306 -9.35 -17.17 2.70
N ALA A 307 -8.49 -16.39 3.35
CA ALA A 307 -7.90 -15.19 2.75
C ALA A 307 -7.05 -15.53 1.54
N LEU A 308 -6.18 -16.56 1.64
CA LEU A 308 -5.35 -17.04 0.54
C LEU A 308 -6.18 -17.54 -0.64
N MET A 309 -7.23 -18.34 -0.39
CA MET A 309 -8.11 -18.83 -1.44
C MET A 309 -8.86 -17.72 -2.16
N LEU A 310 -9.38 -16.72 -1.43
CA LEU A 310 -10.07 -15.58 -2.03
C LEU A 310 -9.10 -14.70 -2.85
N GLY A 311 -7.90 -14.45 -2.33
CA GLY A 311 -6.88 -13.69 -3.04
C GLY A 311 -6.39 -14.40 -4.29
N ALA A 312 -6.04 -15.69 -4.17
CA ALA A 312 -5.63 -16.53 -5.29
C ALA A 312 -6.74 -16.68 -6.35
N GLY A 313 -7.99 -16.88 -5.90
CA GLY A 313 -9.14 -16.99 -6.80
C GLY A 313 -9.36 -15.74 -7.64
N PHE A 314 -9.31 -14.55 -6.99
CA PHE A 314 -9.43 -13.28 -7.71
C PHE A 314 -8.25 -13.08 -8.69
N MET A 315 -7.01 -13.30 -8.24
CA MET A 315 -5.83 -13.10 -9.08
C MET A 315 -5.75 -14.14 -10.22
N GLY A 316 -6.25 -15.35 -9.97
CA GLY A 316 -6.41 -16.34 -11.03
C GLY A 316 -7.41 -15.89 -12.10
N LEU A 317 -8.57 -15.34 -11.71
CA LEU A 317 -9.54 -14.76 -12.63
C LEU A 317 -8.98 -13.54 -13.37
N ALA A 318 -8.26 -12.65 -12.69
CA ALA A 318 -7.59 -11.52 -13.31
C ALA A 318 -6.52 -11.99 -14.32
N GLY A 319 -5.72 -13.00 -13.94
CA GLY A 319 -4.75 -13.62 -14.85
C GLY A 319 -5.39 -14.22 -16.10
N LEU A 320 -6.52 -14.91 -15.96
CA LEU A 320 -7.30 -15.38 -17.11
C LEU A 320 -7.76 -14.22 -18.00
N GLY A 321 -8.21 -13.11 -17.43
CA GLY A 321 -8.52 -11.90 -18.18
C GLY A 321 -7.33 -11.38 -19.00
N LEU A 322 -6.13 -11.40 -18.42
CA LEU A 322 -4.88 -11.00 -19.12
C LEU A 322 -4.52 -11.97 -20.24
N VAL A 323 -4.85 -13.26 -20.12
CA VAL A 323 -4.60 -14.27 -21.19
C VAL A 323 -5.58 -14.12 -22.33
N PHE A 324 -6.87 -13.93 -22.02
CA PHE A 324 -7.91 -13.92 -23.06
C PHE A 324 -8.10 -12.57 -23.75
N MET A 325 -7.74 -11.46 -23.10
CA MET A 325 -8.00 -10.10 -23.60
C MET A 325 -6.77 -9.16 -23.59
N PRO A 326 -5.54 -9.64 -23.83
CA PRO A 326 -4.35 -8.80 -23.66
C PRO A 326 -4.32 -7.65 -24.68
N GLU A 327 -4.69 -7.91 -25.93
CA GLU A 327 -4.73 -6.89 -26.99
C GLU A 327 -5.80 -5.83 -26.72
N PHE A 328 -6.98 -6.24 -26.27
CA PHE A 328 -8.05 -5.30 -25.88
C PHE A 328 -7.59 -4.39 -24.74
N ILE A 329 -6.95 -4.95 -23.73
CA ILE A 329 -6.42 -4.18 -22.60
C ILE A 329 -5.37 -3.17 -23.08
N MET A 330 -4.42 -3.59 -23.93
CA MET A 330 -3.40 -2.69 -24.47
C MET A 330 -4.00 -1.56 -25.31
N ARG A 331 -5.02 -1.85 -26.12
CA ARG A 331 -5.71 -0.87 -26.97
C ARG A 331 -6.48 0.20 -26.17
N ILE A 332 -6.79 -0.03 -24.88
CA ILE A 332 -7.36 0.99 -23.99
C ILE A 332 -6.34 2.11 -23.75
N PHE A 333 -5.04 1.79 -23.72
CA PHE A 333 -3.98 2.71 -23.35
C PHE A 333 -3.26 3.34 -24.56
N THR A 334 -3.16 2.61 -25.68
CA THR A 334 -2.38 3.05 -26.83
C THR A 334 -2.93 2.50 -28.15
N ILE A 335 -2.64 3.25 -29.24
CA ILE A 335 -2.92 2.83 -30.64
C ILE A 335 -1.64 2.37 -31.34
N ASP A 336 -0.46 2.51 -30.72
CA ASP A 336 0.83 2.12 -31.31
C ASP A 336 0.96 0.60 -31.37
N ALA A 337 1.05 0.07 -32.60
CA ALA A 337 1.12 -1.37 -32.87
C ALA A 337 2.35 -2.04 -32.23
N SER A 338 3.49 -1.33 -32.17
CA SER A 338 4.73 -1.84 -31.59
C SER A 338 4.62 -1.98 -30.06
N VAL A 339 4.01 -0.99 -29.41
CA VAL A 339 3.73 -1.02 -27.96
C VAL A 339 2.70 -2.09 -27.63
N ILE A 340 1.65 -2.25 -28.45
CA ILE A 340 0.62 -3.28 -28.28
C ILE A 340 1.24 -4.68 -28.39
N SER A 341 2.05 -4.94 -29.42
CA SER A 341 2.69 -6.24 -29.65
C SER A 341 3.61 -6.63 -28.48
N LEU A 342 4.44 -5.71 -28.01
CA LEU A 342 5.33 -5.96 -26.89
C LEU A 342 4.55 -6.10 -25.58
N GLY A 343 3.59 -5.22 -25.33
CA GLY A 343 2.73 -5.25 -24.16
C GLY A 343 1.87 -6.51 -24.06
N PHE A 344 1.41 -7.06 -25.20
CA PHE A 344 0.74 -8.35 -25.27
C PHE A 344 1.59 -9.44 -24.61
N SER A 345 2.87 -9.54 -24.98
CA SER A 345 3.80 -10.54 -24.41
C SER A 345 4.03 -10.32 -22.91
N LEU A 346 4.12 -9.04 -22.48
CA LEU A 346 4.27 -8.70 -21.05
C LEU A 346 3.02 -9.03 -20.24
N LEU A 347 1.82 -8.82 -20.78
CA LEU A 347 0.57 -9.16 -20.10
C LEU A 347 0.39 -10.68 -19.97
N LEU A 348 0.81 -11.48 -20.97
CA LEU A 348 0.82 -12.94 -20.84
C LEU A 348 1.77 -13.40 -19.73
N LEU A 349 2.93 -12.78 -19.62
CA LEU A 349 3.86 -13.07 -18.53
C LEU A 349 3.30 -12.60 -17.18
N ALA A 350 2.64 -11.43 -17.16
CA ALA A 350 1.91 -10.94 -15.99
C ALA A 350 0.84 -11.94 -15.52
N ALA A 351 0.11 -12.56 -16.42
CA ALA A 351 -0.92 -13.54 -16.07
C ALA A 351 -0.34 -14.74 -15.29
N VAL A 352 0.88 -15.15 -15.58
CA VAL A 352 1.56 -16.25 -14.88
C VAL A 352 1.90 -15.85 -13.44
N PHE A 353 2.48 -14.68 -13.22
CA PHE A 353 2.89 -14.28 -11.89
C PHE A 353 1.76 -13.69 -11.03
N GLN A 354 0.67 -13.19 -11.61
CA GLN A 354 -0.46 -12.59 -10.90
C GLN A 354 -0.95 -13.46 -9.73
N LEU A 355 -1.10 -14.76 -9.96
CA LEU A 355 -1.51 -15.72 -8.93
C LEU A 355 -0.56 -15.70 -7.72
N PHE A 356 0.74 -15.72 -8.00
CA PHE A 356 1.77 -15.77 -6.96
C PHE A 356 1.93 -14.42 -6.25
N ASP A 357 1.74 -13.32 -6.96
CA ASP A 357 1.69 -11.98 -6.39
C ASP A 357 0.55 -11.84 -5.37
N GLY A 358 -0.65 -12.31 -5.72
CA GLY A 358 -1.77 -12.40 -4.79
C GLY A 358 -1.49 -13.29 -3.58
N LEU A 359 -0.90 -14.47 -3.80
CA LEU A 359 -0.50 -15.37 -2.71
C LEU A 359 0.53 -14.73 -1.79
N GLN A 360 1.55 -14.06 -2.35
CA GLN A 360 2.60 -13.37 -1.61
C GLN A 360 2.02 -12.29 -0.68
N VAL A 361 1.23 -11.36 -1.23
CA VAL A 361 0.72 -10.22 -0.45
C VAL A 361 -0.28 -10.69 0.62
N VAL A 362 -1.13 -11.66 0.31
CA VAL A 362 -2.07 -12.21 1.31
C VAL A 362 -1.33 -13.01 2.38
N ALA A 363 -0.34 -13.84 2.00
CA ALA A 363 0.51 -14.56 2.97
C ALA A 363 1.26 -13.59 3.91
N THR A 364 1.80 -12.51 3.37
CA THR A 364 2.41 -11.41 4.15
C THR A 364 1.42 -10.83 5.16
N GLY A 365 0.18 -10.56 4.74
CA GLY A 365 -0.87 -10.04 5.63
C GLY A 365 -1.22 -10.99 6.77
N ILE A 366 -1.48 -12.26 6.47
CA ILE A 366 -1.85 -13.25 7.50
C ILE A 366 -0.70 -13.54 8.47
N LEU A 367 0.55 -13.57 7.99
CA LEU A 367 1.73 -13.70 8.86
C LEU A 367 1.87 -12.47 9.78
N ARG A 368 1.65 -11.26 9.26
CA ARG A 368 1.59 -10.03 10.07
C ARG A 368 0.53 -10.15 11.16
N GLY A 369 -0.65 -10.71 10.89
CA GLY A 369 -1.68 -10.97 11.89
C GLY A 369 -1.21 -11.89 13.04
N THR A 370 -0.24 -12.77 12.80
CA THR A 370 0.40 -13.59 13.85
C THR A 370 1.52 -12.85 14.61
N GLY A 371 1.92 -11.66 14.17
CA GLY A 371 3.06 -10.92 14.69
C GLY A 371 4.39 -11.24 13.99
N ASP A 372 4.38 -12.03 12.93
CA ASP A 372 5.57 -12.29 12.13
C ASP A 372 5.65 -11.32 10.94
N THR A 373 6.38 -10.23 11.11
CA THR A 373 6.65 -9.24 10.08
C THR A 373 8.08 -9.35 9.52
N ARG A 374 8.97 -10.07 10.23
CA ARG A 374 10.36 -10.22 9.82
C ARG A 374 10.52 -11.22 8.69
N THR A 375 9.80 -12.33 8.73
CA THR A 375 9.91 -13.36 7.69
C THR A 375 9.51 -12.81 6.32
N PRO A 376 8.35 -12.11 6.14
CA PRO A 376 8.04 -11.48 4.86
C PRO A 376 9.10 -10.47 4.40
N MET A 377 9.64 -9.65 5.31
CA MET A 377 10.69 -8.68 4.98
C MET A 377 11.94 -9.38 4.42
N VAL A 378 12.43 -10.43 5.09
CA VAL A 378 13.62 -11.16 4.64
C VAL A 378 13.36 -11.88 3.32
N CYS A 379 12.18 -12.51 3.15
CA CYS A 379 11.80 -13.16 1.89
C CYS A 379 11.76 -12.15 0.73
N ASN A 380 11.22 -10.94 0.94
CA ASN A 380 11.20 -9.89 -0.07
C ASN A 380 12.62 -9.40 -0.41
N LEU A 381 13.48 -9.18 0.61
CA LEU A 381 14.86 -8.77 0.39
C LEU A 381 15.61 -9.80 -0.47
N ILE A 382 15.56 -11.07 -0.09
CA ILE A 382 16.26 -12.13 -0.80
C ILE A 382 15.63 -12.37 -2.18
N GLY A 383 14.30 -12.56 -2.23
CA GLY A 383 13.61 -12.93 -3.46
C GLY A 383 13.67 -11.84 -4.52
N HIS A 384 13.37 -10.59 -4.16
CA HIS A 384 13.31 -9.52 -5.15
C HIS A 384 14.67 -8.89 -5.44
N TRP A 385 15.47 -8.55 -4.42
CA TRP A 385 16.70 -7.79 -4.60
C TRP A 385 17.93 -8.65 -4.88
N LEU A 386 18.04 -9.81 -4.23
CA LEU A 386 19.21 -10.68 -4.41
C LEU A 386 19.04 -11.72 -5.51
N ILE A 387 17.80 -12.09 -5.85
CA ILE A 387 17.52 -13.09 -6.88
C ILE A 387 16.85 -12.47 -8.11
N GLY A 388 15.65 -11.90 -7.94
CA GLY A 388 14.82 -11.46 -9.07
C GLY A 388 15.42 -10.34 -9.90
N LEU A 389 15.86 -9.25 -9.24
CA LEU A 389 16.42 -8.10 -9.94
C LEU A 389 17.75 -8.44 -10.65
N PRO A 390 18.71 -9.16 -10.04
CA PRO A 390 19.93 -9.59 -10.73
C PRO A 390 19.65 -10.53 -11.91
N ILE A 391 18.76 -11.53 -11.75
CA ILE A 391 18.38 -12.42 -12.85
C ILE A 391 17.72 -11.61 -13.97
N GLY A 392 16.78 -10.72 -13.65
CA GLY A 392 16.13 -9.84 -14.61
C GLY A 392 17.12 -8.95 -15.35
N TYR A 393 18.11 -8.41 -14.65
CA TYR A 393 19.19 -7.61 -15.25
C TYR A 393 20.02 -8.44 -16.24
N VAL A 394 20.43 -9.66 -15.86
CA VAL A 394 21.21 -10.56 -16.71
C VAL A 394 20.43 -10.95 -17.96
N PHE A 395 19.16 -11.30 -17.84
CA PHE A 395 18.31 -11.64 -18.96
C PHE A 395 18.03 -10.43 -19.87
N CYS A 396 17.86 -9.26 -19.28
CA CYS A 396 17.58 -8.01 -20.01
C CYS A 396 18.76 -7.54 -20.85
N PHE A 397 19.93 -7.40 -20.25
CA PHE A 397 21.10 -6.75 -20.88
C PHE A 397 22.11 -7.77 -21.44
N PRO A 398 22.75 -8.66 -20.65
CA PRO A 398 23.74 -9.61 -21.19
C PRO A 398 23.17 -10.60 -22.20
N LEU A 399 21.96 -11.13 -21.96
CA LEU A 399 21.30 -12.08 -22.88
C LEU A 399 20.48 -11.40 -23.98
N GLY A 400 20.28 -10.07 -23.90
CA GLY A 400 19.61 -9.30 -24.94
C GLY A 400 18.08 -9.50 -25.04
N TRP A 401 17.42 -10.09 -24.01
CA TRP A 401 15.97 -10.31 -24.03
C TRP A 401 15.16 -9.05 -23.74
N GLY A 402 15.84 -7.92 -23.49
CA GLY A 402 15.21 -6.63 -23.26
C GLY A 402 14.24 -6.65 -22.07
N VAL A 403 13.15 -5.88 -22.18
CA VAL A 403 12.15 -5.75 -21.11
C VAL A 403 11.51 -7.09 -20.73
N PHE A 404 11.39 -8.04 -21.66
CA PHE A 404 10.86 -9.36 -21.39
C PHE A 404 11.73 -10.14 -20.38
N GLY A 405 13.06 -10.07 -20.53
CA GLY A 405 14.00 -10.66 -19.57
C GLY A 405 13.88 -10.06 -18.18
N LEU A 406 13.65 -8.73 -18.07
CA LEU A 406 13.41 -8.05 -16.81
C LEU A 406 12.15 -8.58 -16.09
N TRP A 407 11.08 -8.78 -16.84
CA TRP A 407 9.82 -9.31 -16.32
C TRP A 407 9.92 -10.78 -15.92
N ILE A 408 10.74 -11.58 -16.58
CA ILE A 408 11.01 -12.97 -16.15
C ILE A 408 11.67 -12.96 -14.76
N GLY A 409 12.66 -12.10 -14.53
CA GLY A 409 13.30 -11.97 -13.20
C GLY A 409 12.30 -11.59 -12.12
N LEU A 410 11.44 -10.59 -12.37
CA LEU A 410 10.37 -10.19 -11.46
C LEU A 410 9.38 -11.33 -11.22
N SER A 411 8.97 -12.05 -12.25
CA SER A 411 8.04 -13.20 -12.14
C SER A 411 8.62 -14.32 -11.28
N LEU A 412 9.88 -14.68 -11.52
CA LEU A 412 10.58 -15.71 -10.74
C LEU A 412 10.66 -15.32 -9.25
N SER A 413 10.94 -14.05 -8.97
CA SER A 413 11.00 -13.58 -7.58
C SER A 413 9.64 -13.64 -6.88
N LEU A 414 8.56 -13.21 -7.56
CA LEU A 414 7.20 -13.26 -7.03
C LEU A 414 6.75 -14.70 -6.76
N ILE A 415 7.03 -15.61 -7.69
CA ILE A 415 6.74 -17.05 -7.54
C ILE A 415 7.50 -17.61 -6.33
N LEU A 416 8.81 -17.35 -6.25
CA LEU A 416 9.65 -17.83 -5.15
C LEU A 416 9.14 -17.33 -3.80
N VAL A 417 8.94 -16.02 -3.67
CA VAL A 417 8.48 -15.39 -2.41
C VAL A 417 7.08 -15.88 -2.05
N GLY A 418 6.16 -15.96 -3.02
CA GLY A 418 4.80 -16.44 -2.80
C GLY A 418 4.78 -17.88 -2.28
N VAL A 419 5.51 -18.80 -2.92
CA VAL A 419 5.61 -20.22 -2.51
C VAL A 419 6.24 -20.34 -1.11
N VAL A 420 7.33 -19.62 -0.86
CA VAL A 420 8.01 -19.65 0.45
C VAL A 420 7.08 -19.14 1.55
N LEU A 421 6.39 -18.00 1.36
CA LEU A 421 5.51 -17.43 2.38
C LEU A 421 4.28 -18.30 2.67
N VAL A 422 3.69 -18.94 1.66
CA VAL A 422 2.62 -19.93 1.86
C VAL A 422 3.15 -21.14 2.63
N GLY A 423 4.36 -21.60 2.32
CA GLY A 423 5.03 -22.68 3.08
C GLY A 423 5.29 -22.30 4.55
N VAL A 424 5.72 -21.05 4.79
CA VAL A 424 5.88 -20.49 6.15
C VAL A 424 4.56 -20.47 6.89
N TRP A 425 3.48 -20.00 6.22
CA TRP A 425 2.13 -20.03 6.80
C TRP A 425 1.72 -21.43 7.21
N SER A 426 1.88 -22.43 6.33
CA SER A 426 1.55 -23.83 6.61
C SER A 426 2.27 -24.35 7.84
N ARG A 427 3.59 -24.07 7.98
CA ARG A 427 4.39 -24.44 9.16
C ARG A 427 3.91 -23.71 10.43
N ARG A 428 3.56 -22.43 10.29
CA ARG A 428 3.06 -21.62 11.40
C ARG A 428 1.76 -22.18 11.97
N VAL A 429 0.83 -22.59 11.12
CA VAL A 429 -0.43 -23.24 11.50
C VAL A 429 -0.17 -24.52 12.32
N VAL A 430 0.74 -25.36 11.89
CA VAL A 430 1.13 -26.58 12.63
C VAL A 430 1.70 -26.24 14.00
N SER A 431 2.58 -25.24 14.08
CA SER A 431 3.14 -24.76 15.34
C SER A 431 2.06 -24.22 16.29
N LEU A 432 1.14 -23.42 15.80
CA LEU A 432 0.03 -22.86 16.60
C LEU A 432 -0.83 -23.98 17.21
N LYS A 433 -1.14 -25.02 16.45
CA LYS A 433 -1.90 -26.19 16.95
C LYS A 433 -1.15 -26.95 18.04
N LYS A 434 0.14 -27.19 17.87
CA LYS A 434 0.98 -27.90 18.87
C LYS A 434 1.08 -27.13 20.18
N THR A 435 1.36 -25.84 20.13
CA THR A 435 1.47 -25.01 21.34
C THR A 435 0.14 -24.99 22.11
N TRP A 436 -0.97 -24.97 21.39
CA TRP A 436 -2.30 -24.95 21.98
C TRP A 436 -2.68 -26.29 22.62
N SER A 437 -2.46 -27.41 21.95
CA SER A 437 -2.72 -28.74 22.53
C SER A 437 -1.90 -28.99 23.79
N ALA A 438 -0.66 -28.50 23.85
CA ALA A 438 0.16 -28.58 25.05
C ALA A 438 -0.38 -27.75 26.23
N ALA A 439 -0.93 -26.55 25.94
CA ALA A 439 -1.49 -25.66 26.96
C ALA A 439 -2.87 -26.11 27.50
N VAL A 440 -3.59 -26.97 26.78
CA VAL A 440 -4.88 -27.53 27.22
C VAL A 440 -4.68 -28.80 28.07
N ILE A 441 -3.50 -29.44 27.96
CA ILE A 441 -3.17 -30.68 28.69
C ILE A 441 -2.42 -30.38 30.02
N SER A 442 -1.83 -29.16 30.15
CA SER A 442 -1.23 -28.65 31.37
C SER A 442 -2.25 -27.89 32.24
#